data_9728eb90be8cb8058c32b3c3f6312e78
#
_entry.id   9728eb90be8cb8058c32b3c3f6312e78
#
_cell.length_a   1.000
_cell.length_b   1.000
_cell.length_c   1.000
_cell.angle_alpha   90.00
_cell.angle_beta   90.00
_cell.angle_gamma   90.00
#
_symmetry.space_group_name_H-M   'P 1'
#
loop_
_entity.id
_entity.type
_entity.pdbx_description
1 polymer ?
#
loop_
_entity_poly.entity_id
_entity_poly.type
_entity_poly.pdbx_seq_one_letter_code
_entity_poly.pdbx_strand_id
1 'polypeptide(L)'
;MITENKTARIMVVDDHFMVRMGLSSSLNAEHDMEVIAEAANGEAALEQYRKHHPSLVLMDVRLPGMSGPDAVGKIMEEFPEAKILMLSTHSGEEEIFRSLQAGARGYILKSVMREELLRAIRDVCDGKHYVDPAVASLLAERLAQRSLTGRELEVLKMVAKGMGNKEIAAKLNIAEVTVKLHVSHVLDKLNVRDRTEAATAALRRGIISLE
;
A
#
# COMPACT_ATOMS: atom_id res chain seq x y z
N MET A 1 -20.86 -22.02 -21.26
CA MET A 1 -21.58 -20.98 -20.48
C MET A 1 -21.00 -19.65 -20.91
N ILE A 2 -21.77 -18.82 -21.58
CA ILE A 2 -21.39 -17.46 -21.97
C ILE A 2 -21.46 -16.66 -20.66
N THR A 3 -20.32 -16.32 -20.06
CA THR A 3 -20.26 -15.35 -18.96
C THR A 3 -20.77 -14.03 -19.53
N GLU A 4 -21.93 -13.57 -19.02
CA GLU A 4 -22.40 -12.20 -19.30
C GLU A 4 -21.25 -11.25 -19.02
N ASN A 5 -20.78 -10.59 -20.07
CA ASN A 5 -19.68 -9.62 -19.99
C ASN A 5 -20.25 -8.37 -19.29
N LYS A 6 -20.22 -8.37 -17.96
CA LYS A 6 -20.79 -7.29 -17.14
C LYS A 6 -19.94 -6.05 -17.34
N THR A 7 -20.49 -5.01 -17.96
CA THR A 7 -19.81 -3.73 -18.17
C THR A 7 -19.28 -3.21 -16.82
N ALA A 8 -17.98 -2.92 -16.76
CA ALA A 8 -17.33 -2.38 -15.58
C ALA A 8 -17.77 -0.93 -15.39
N ARG A 9 -18.45 -0.64 -14.29
CA ARG A 9 -18.91 0.70 -13.90
C ARG A 9 -17.80 1.39 -13.13
N ILE A 10 -17.17 2.38 -13.75
CA ILE A 10 -15.94 3.02 -13.26
C ILE A 10 -16.24 4.42 -12.73
N MET A 11 -15.65 4.77 -11.61
CA MET A 11 -15.56 6.13 -11.11
C MET A 11 -14.14 6.67 -11.30
N VAL A 12 -14.00 7.88 -11.83
CA VAL A 12 -12.69 8.55 -12.04
C VAL A 12 -12.56 9.70 -11.05
N VAL A 13 -11.47 9.70 -10.28
CA VAL A 13 -11.17 10.71 -9.26
C VAL A 13 -9.79 11.30 -9.52
N ASP A 14 -9.76 12.57 -9.92
CA ASP A 14 -8.53 13.33 -10.22
C ASP A 14 -8.87 14.83 -10.12
N ASP A 15 -8.01 15.67 -9.56
CA ASP A 15 -8.27 17.10 -9.45
C ASP A 15 -8.10 17.82 -10.79
N HIS A 16 -7.33 17.24 -11.73
CA HIS A 16 -7.09 17.81 -13.04
C HIS A 16 -8.21 17.47 -14.03
N PHE A 17 -9.00 18.48 -14.42
CA PHE A 17 -10.11 18.31 -15.34
C PHE A 17 -9.75 17.59 -16.66
N MET A 18 -8.62 17.96 -17.27
CA MET A 18 -8.18 17.38 -18.54
C MET A 18 -7.82 15.89 -18.40
N VAL A 19 -7.28 15.48 -17.24
CA VAL A 19 -6.97 14.07 -16.96
C VAL A 19 -8.26 13.28 -16.82
N ARG A 20 -9.22 13.78 -16.03
CA ARG A 20 -10.55 13.13 -15.91
C ARG A 20 -11.23 12.97 -17.26
N MET A 21 -11.30 14.04 -18.06
CA MET A 21 -11.91 14.01 -19.38
C MET A 21 -11.21 13.00 -20.31
N GLY A 22 -9.87 12.96 -20.30
CA GLY A 22 -9.10 12.03 -21.11
C GLY A 22 -9.31 10.58 -20.71
N LEU A 23 -9.30 10.29 -19.40
CA LEU A 23 -9.60 8.96 -18.87
C LEU A 23 -11.03 8.55 -19.21
N SER A 24 -12.02 9.39 -18.93
CA SER A 24 -13.42 9.11 -19.21
C SER A 24 -13.67 8.83 -20.69
N SER A 25 -13.11 9.64 -21.58
CA SER A 25 -13.20 9.41 -23.03
C SER A 25 -12.54 8.10 -23.44
N SER A 26 -11.35 7.81 -22.92
CA SER A 26 -10.60 6.58 -23.24
C SER A 26 -11.31 5.32 -22.76
N LEU A 27 -11.90 5.36 -21.55
CA LEU A 27 -12.60 4.22 -20.96
C LEU A 27 -13.97 3.97 -21.62
N ASN A 28 -14.73 5.02 -21.88
CA ASN A 28 -16.01 4.92 -22.58
C ASN A 28 -15.89 4.49 -24.05
N ALA A 29 -14.70 4.52 -24.63
CA ALA A 29 -14.45 3.94 -25.94
C ALA A 29 -14.35 2.40 -25.92
N GLU A 30 -14.20 1.78 -24.75
CA GLU A 30 -14.21 0.33 -24.59
C GLU A 30 -15.64 -0.20 -24.43
N HIS A 31 -15.91 -1.36 -25.03
CA HIS A 31 -17.24 -1.98 -25.03
C HIS A 31 -17.63 -2.60 -23.66
N ASP A 32 -16.63 -2.83 -22.80
CA ASP A 32 -16.77 -3.50 -21.49
C ASP A 32 -16.58 -2.53 -20.31
N MET A 33 -16.52 -1.22 -20.56
CA MET A 33 -16.28 -0.20 -19.52
C MET A 33 -17.24 0.99 -19.71
N GLU A 34 -17.64 1.60 -18.59
CA GLU A 34 -18.48 2.80 -18.55
C GLU A 34 -18.06 3.68 -17.37
N VAL A 35 -17.78 4.95 -17.62
CA VAL A 35 -17.54 5.93 -16.56
C VAL A 35 -18.88 6.48 -16.09
N ILE A 36 -19.26 6.13 -14.86
CA ILE A 36 -20.57 6.45 -14.28
C ILE A 36 -20.55 7.61 -13.30
N ALA A 37 -19.37 8.02 -12.84
CA ALA A 37 -19.17 9.13 -11.91
C ALA A 37 -17.77 9.71 -12.03
N GLU A 38 -17.64 10.98 -11.70
CA GLU A 38 -16.39 11.70 -11.60
C GLU A 38 -16.33 12.50 -10.28
N ALA A 39 -15.13 12.69 -9.72
CA ALA A 39 -14.89 13.53 -8.57
C ALA A 39 -13.55 14.27 -8.70
N ALA A 40 -13.46 15.46 -8.10
CA ALA A 40 -12.26 16.29 -8.15
C ALA A 40 -11.48 16.33 -6.82
N ASN A 41 -11.96 15.67 -5.78
CA ASN A 41 -11.34 15.59 -4.46
C ASN A 41 -11.83 14.35 -3.70
N GLY A 42 -11.19 14.03 -2.56
CA GLY A 42 -11.48 12.83 -1.78
C GLY A 42 -12.88 12.85 -1.14
N GLU A 43 -13.37 14.01 -0.69
CA GLU A 43 -14.69 14.15 -0.09
C GLU A 43 -15.80 13.85 -1.12
N ALA A 44 -15.69 14.46 -2.31
CA ALA A 44 -16.61 14.19 -3.40
C ALA A 44 -16.54 12.73 -3.86
N ALA A 45 -15.35 12.11 -3.84
CA ALA A 45 -15.19 10.70 -4.17
C ALA A 45 -16.00 9.80 -3.24
N LEU A 46 -15.94 10.03 -1.93
CA LEU A 46 -16.72 9.26 -0.94
C LEU A 46 -18.22 9.44 -1.16
N GLU A 47 -18.68 10.67 -1.41
CA GLU A 47 -20.09 10.96 -1.70
C GLU A 47 -20.56 10.27 -2.98
N GLN A 48 -19.79 10.36 -4.06
CA GLN A 48 -20.12 9.72 -5.34
C GLN A 48 -20.08 8.19 -5.22
N TYR A 49 -19.17 7.63 -4.42
CA TYR A 49 -19.14 6.18 -4.17
C TYR A 49 -20.42 5.70 -3.51
N ARG A 50 -20.88 6.37 -2.46
CA ARG A 50 -22.15 6.06 -1.76
C ARG A 50 -23.35 6.07 -2.69
N LYS A 51 -23.37 7.02 -3.65
CA LYS A 51 -24.48 7.20 -4.58
C LYS A 51 -24.51 6.18 -5.71
N HIS A 52 -23.34 5.87 -6.25
CA HIS A 52 -23.24 5.13 -7.52
C HIS A 52 -22.78 3.68 -7.38
N HIS A 53 -22.14 3.31 -6.26
CA HIS A 53 -21.55 1.99 -6.03
C HIS A 53 -20.78 1.47 -7.26
N PRO A 54 -19.68 2.11 -7.66
CA PRO A 54 -18.93 1.72 -8.84
C PRO A 54 -18.28 0.35 -8.66
N SER A 55 -18.08 -0.38 -9.77
CA SER A 55 -17.32 -1.64 -9.77
C SER A 55 -15.84 -1.42 -9.49
N LEU A 56 -15.33 -0.24 -9.86
CA LEU A 56 -13.93 0.16 -9.67
C LEU A 56 -13.83 1.67 -9.57
N VAL A 57 -12.93 2.12 -8.71
CA VAL A 57 -12.52 3.53 -8.62
C VAL A 57 -11.10 3.68 -9.14
N LEU A 58 -10.89 4.58 -10.09
CA LEU A 58 -9.57 5.11 -10.43
C LEU A 58 -9.34 6.36 -9.58
N MET A 59 -8.37 6.32 -8.68
CA MET A 59 -8.14 7.35 -7.67
C MET A 59 -6.76 7.97 -7.79
N ASP A 60 -6.70 9.28 -8.03
CA ASP A 60 -5.42 9.98 -7.92
C ASP A 60 -4.90 9.96 -6.48
N VAL A 61 -3.60 9.83 -6.33
CA VAL A 61 -2.93 9.87 -5.02
C VAL A 61 -2.99 11.28 -4.44
N ARG A 62 -2.79 12.29 -5.27
CA ARG A 62 -2.71 13.70 -4.84
C ARG A 62 -4.00 14.45 -5.16
N LEU A 63 -4.83 14.58 -4.16
CA LEU A 63 -6.08 15.32 -4.24
C LEU A 63 -6.06 16.51 -3.27
N PRO A 64 -6.73 17.61 -3.59
CA PRO A 64 -6.89 18.73 -2.67
C PRO A 64 -7.78 18.34 -1.48
N GLY A 65 -7.46 18.85 -0.30
CA GLY A 65 -8.18 18.53 0.94
C GLY A 65 -7.82 17.11 1.44
N MET A 66 -8.68 16.17 1.21
CA MET A 66 -8.45 14.76 1.57
C MET A 66 -7.60 14.07 0.51
N SER A 67 -6.44 13.55 0.91
CA SER A 67 -5.56 12.80 -0.01
C SER A 67 -6.23 11.52 -0.54
N GLY A 68 -5.75 11.01 -1.69
CA GLY A 68 -6.24 9.76 -2.26
C GLY A 68 -6.17 8.59 -1.29
N PRO A 69 -5.03 8.32 -0.62
CA PRO A 69 -4.94 7.26 0.39
C PRO A 69 -5.91 7.42 1.57
N ASP A 70 -6.17 8.66 2.03
CA ASP A 70 -7.14 8.90 3.10
C ASP A 70 -8.58 8.67 2.61
N ALA A 71 -8.88 9.03 1.36
CA ALA A 71 -10.17 8.74 0.73
C ALA A 71 -10.38 7.22 0.56
N VAL A 72 -9.34 6.48 0.15
CA VAL A 72 -9.37 5.02 0.11
C VAL A 72 -9.71 4.46 1.48
N GLY A 73 -9.03 4.88 2.55
CA GLY A 73 -9.29 4.42 3.91
C GLY A 73 -10.76 4.60 4.31
N LYS A 74 -11.32 5.80 4.07
CA LYS A 74 -12.73 6.07 4.38
C LYS A 74 -13.72 5.27 3.54
N ILE A 75 -13.43 5.07 2.25
CA ILE A 75 -14.27 4.22 1.40
C ILE A 75 -14.20 2.78 1.89
N MET A 76 -13.02 2.25 2.24
CA MET A 76 -12.85 0.88 2.71
C MET A 76 -13.47 0.63 4.09
N GLU A 77 -13.52 1.66 4.97
CA GLU A 77 -14.23 1.58 6.26
C GLU A 77 -15.74 1.36 6.08
N GLU A 78 -16.35 2.00 5.08
CA GLU A 78 -17.78 1.89 4.79
C GLU A 78 -18.09 0.73 3.81
N PHE A 79 -17.18 0.47 2.89
CA PHE A 79 -17.34 -0.51 1.81
C PHE A 79 -16.11 -1.41 1.69
N PRO A 80 -15.94 -2.43 2.55
CA PRO A 80 -14.73 -3.29 2.59
C PRO A 80 -14.43 -4.02 1.28
N GLU A 81 -15.43 -4.22 0.42
CA GLU A 81 -15.29 -4.87 -0.88
C GLU A 81 -14.97 -3.91 -2.03
N ALA A 82 -14.79 -2.61 -1.73
CA ALA A 82 -14.46 -1.62 -2.76
C ALA A 82 -13.19 -1.99 -3.51
N LYS A 83 -13.22 -1.82 -4.83
CA LYS A 83 -12.06 -2.03 -5.69
C LYS A 83 -11.52 -0.68 -6.11
N ILE A 84 -10.31 -0.37 -5.67
CA ILE A 84 -9.69 0.93 -5.91
C ILE A 84 -8.31 0.71 -6.52
N LEU A 85 -8.08 1.32 -7.69
CA LEU A 85 -6.81 1.36 -8.40
C LEU A 85 -6.27 2.79 -8.30
N MET A 86 -5.13 2.93 -7.64
CA MET A 86 -4.47 4.23 -7.49
C MET A 86 -3.76 4.63 -8.77
N LEU A 87 -3.88 5.91 -9.14
CA LEU A 87 -3.14 6.55 -10.22
C LEU A 87 -2.14 7.56 -9.66
N SER A 88 -0.92 7.60 -10.16
CA SER A 88 0.07 8.59 -9.72
C SER A 88 1.00 9.02 -10.85
N THR A 89 1.44 10.26 -10.81
CA THR A 89 2.55 10.75 -11.64
C THR A 89 3.92 10.44 -11.05
N HIS A 90 3.96 10.01 -9.78
CA HIS A 90 5.20 9.81 -9.03
C HIS A 90 5.21 8.41 -8.38
N SER A 91 6.41 7.87 -8.25
CA SER A 91 6.67 6.58 -7.59
C SER A 91 7.22 6.75 -6.17
N GLY A 92 6.70 7.74 -5.40
CA GLY A 92 7.13 7.94 -4.02
C GLY A 92 6.78 6.74 -3.14
N GLU A 93 7.79 6.07 -2.56
CA GLU A 93 7.62 4.84 -1.78
C GLU A 93 6.58 4.97 -0.66
N GLU A 94 6.54 6.12 0.03
CA GLU A 94 5.60 6.37 1.13
C GLU A 94 4.16 6.48 0.63
N GLU A 95 3.93 7.16 -0.50
CA GLU A 95 2.60 7.31 -1.10
C GLU A 95 2.06 5.95 -1.58
N ILE A 96 2.93 5.13 -2.21
CA ILE A 96 2.59 3.77 -2.63
C ILE A 96 2.17 2.93 -1.42
N PHE A 97 3.02 2.90 -0.39
CA PHE A 97 2.81 2.09 0.79
C PHE A 97 1.53 2.49 1.54
N ARG A 98 1.30 3.79 1.75
CA ARG A 98 0.07 4.30 2.37
C ARG A 98 -1.18 3.93 1.57
N SER A 99 -1.13 4.02 0.25
CA SER A 99 -2.25 3.65 -0.63
C SER A 99 -2.63 2.18 -0.48
N LEU A 100 -1.66 1.28 -0.52
CA LEU A 100 -1.89 -0.15 -0.40
C LEU A 100 -2.30 -0.55 1.04
N GLN A 101 -1.73 0.08 2.06
CA GLN A 101 -2.15 -0.12 3.46
C GLN A 101 -3.59 0.35 3.71
N ALA A 102 -4.02 1.42 3.04
CA ALA A 102 -5.39 1.91 3.13
C ALA A 102 -6.41 0.96 2.48
N GLY A 103 -5.96 -0.04 1.72
CA GLY A 103 -6.81 -1.06 1.10
C GLY A 103 -6.95 -0.97 -0.42
N ALA A 104 -6.14 -0.14 -1.09
CA ALA A 104 -6.14 -0.11 -2.55
C ALA A 104 -5.77 -1.49 -3.13
N ARG A 105 -6.49 -1.93 -4.15
CA ARG A 105 -6.28 -3.20 -4.86
C ARG A 105 -5.16 -3.13 -5.89
N GLY A 106 -4.71 -1.93 -6.22
CA GLY A 106 -3.60 -1.75 -7.14
C GLY A 106 -3.05 -0.33 -7.16
N TYR A 107 -1.91 -0.20 -7.82
CA TYR A 107 -1.21 1.05 -7.99
C TYR A 107 -0.55 1.08 -9.38
N ILE A 108 -0.80 2.13 -10.13
CA ILE A 108 -0.30 2.30 -11.49
C ILE A 108 0.20 3.73 -11.71
N LEU A 109 1.25 3.88 -12.51
CA LEU A 109 1.75 5.20 -12.88
C LEU A 109 0.92 5.78 -14.04
N LYS A 110 0.63 7.10 -14.00
CA LYS A 110 -0.08 7.80 -15.09
C LYS A 110 0.70 7.82 -16.42
N SER A 111 1.99 7.45 -16.40
CA SER A 111 2.85 7.36 -17.59
C SER A 111 2.72 6.03 -18.35
N VAL A 112 1.96 5.06 -17.84
CA VAL A 112 1.78 3.79 -18.53
C VAL A 112 1.01 3.95 -19.84
N MET A 113 1.18 3.00 -20.75
CA MET A 113 0.42 2.95 -22.00
C MET A 113 -1.05 2.63 -21.73
N ARG A 114 -1.92 3.10 -22.62
CA ARG A 114 -3.37 2.90 -22.51
C ARG A 114 -3.75 1.43 -22.33
N GLU A 115 -3.13 0.54 -23.09
CA GLU A 115 -3.39 -0.90 -23.07
C GLU A 115 -3.11 -1.51 -21.71
N GLU A 116 -2.07 -1.02 -21.03
CA GLU A 116 -1.70 -1.49 -19.69
C GLU A 116 -2.68 -0.99 -18.62
N LEU A 117 -3.12 0.26 -18.72
CA LEU A 117 -4.18 0.79 -17.86
C LEU A 117 -5.47 -0.03 -17.99
N LEU A 118 -5.91 -0.31 -19.22
CA LEU A 118 -7.12 -1.11 -19.48
C LEU A 118 -6.99 -2.54 -18.93
N ARG A 119 -5.82 -3.13 -19.06
CA ARG A 119 -5.51 -4.44 -18.49
C ARG A 119 -5.58 -4.41 -16.96
N ALA A 120 -4.95 -3.43 -16.31
CA ALA A 120 -4.99 -3.27 -14.87
C ALA A 120 -6.42 -3.10 -14.34
N ILE A 121 -7.25 -2.32 -15.04
CA ILE A 121 -8.67 -2.14 -14.70
C ILE A 121 -9.41 -3.48 -14.74
N ARG A 122 -9.25 -4.26 -15.83
CA ARG A 122 -9.89 -5.59 -15.96
C ARG A 122 -9.44 -6.53 -14.87
N ASP A 123 -8.14 -6.62 -14.60
CA ASP A 123 -7.59 -7.47 -13.54
C ASP A 123 -8.15 -7.12 -12.17
N VAL A 124 -8.24 -5.82 -11.83
CA VAL A 124 -8.81 -5.38 -10.54
C VAL A 124 -10.34 -5.62 -10.48
N CYS A 125 -11.05 -5.41 -11.58
CA CYS A 125 -12.49 -5.76 -11.67
C CYS A 125 -12.72 -7.26 -11.45
N ASP A 126 -11.82 -8.12 -11.92
CA ASP A 126 -11.84 -9.58 -11.69
C ASP A 126 -11.41 -9.99 -10.27
N GLY A 127 -11.11 -9.02 -9.40
CA GLY A 127 -10.72 -9.27 -8.02
C GLY A 127 -9.23 -9.56 -7.81
N LYS A 128 -8.39 -9.45 -8.84
CA LYS A 128 -6.95 -9.56 -8.73
C LYS A 128 -6.34 -8.28 -8.16
N HIS A 129 -5.11 -8.37 -7.69
CA HIS A 129 -4.29 -7.20 -7.38
C HIS A 129 -3.44 -6.83 -8.59
N TYR A 130 -3.27 -5.52 -8.81
CA TYR A 130 -2.39 -5.03 -9.87
C TYR A 130 -1.40 -4.01 -9.28
N VAL A 131 -0.11 -4.28 -9.45
CA VAL A 131 0.96 -3.35 -9.09
C VAL A 131 1.89 -3.23 -10.29
N ASP A 132 2.09 -1.99 -10.74
CA ASP A 132 3.07 -1.68 -11.79
C ASP A 132 4.44 -2.30 -11.43
N PRO A 133 5.15 -2.96 -12.38
CA PRO A 133 6.44 -3.59 -12.10
C PRO A 133 7.48 -2.66 -11.47
N ALA A 134 7.52 -1.39 -11.89
CA ALA A 134 8.42 -0.40 -11.30
C ALA A 134 8.06 -0.12 -9.82
N VAL A 135 6.76 -0.06 -9.52
CA VAL A 135 6.24 0.11 -8.16
C VAL A 135 6.50 -1.14 -7.31
N ALA A 136 6.35 -2.33 -7.89
CA ALA A 136 6.63 -3.59 -7.20
C ALA A 136 8.10 -3.71 -6.78
N SER A 137 9.04 -3.25 -7.61
CA SER A 137 10.47 -3.23 -7.27
C SER A 137 10.75 -2.32 -6.06
N LEU A 138 10.16 -1.12 -6.03
CA LEU A 138 10.30 -0.19 -4.90
C LEU A 138 9.72 -0.75 -3.60
N LEU A 139 8.58 -1.42 -3.68
CA LEU A 139 7.99 -2.10 -2.52
C LEU A 139 8.87 -3.24 -2.00
N ALA A 140 9.46 -4.03 -2.91
CA ALA A 140 10.36 -5.11 -2.54
C ALA A 140 11.63 -4.57 -1.84
N GLU A 141 12.22 -3.48 -2.35
CA GLU A 141 13.36 -2.81 -1.71
C GLU A 141 13.01 -2.30 -0.32
N ARG A 142 11.86 -1.65 -0.15
CA ARG A 142 11.38 -1.17 1.15
C ARG A 142 11.16 -2.30 2.15
N LEU A 143 10.56 -3.40 1.71
CA LEU A 143 10.38 -4.59 2.54
C LEU A 143 11.72 -5.18 2.96
N ALA A 144 12.70 -5.23 2.06
CA ALA A 144 14.05 -5.68 2.37
C ALA A 144 14.75 -4.76 3.39
N GLN A 145 14.61 -3.44 3.25
CA GLN A 145 15.18 -2.47 4.20
C GLN A 145 14.55 -2.55 5.60
N ARG A 146 13.25 -2.86 5.69
CA ARG A 146 12.54 -3.06 6.97
C ARG A 146 12.78 -4.45 7.57
N SER A 147 13.35 -5.38 6.82
CA SER A 147 13.72 -6.70 7.33
C SER A 147 14.88 -6.58 8.32
N LEU A 148 14.83 -7.36 9.39
CA LEU A 148 15.96 -7.45 10.32
C LEU A 148 17.13 -8.15 9.62
N THR A 149 18.31 -7.53 9.70
CA THR A 149 19.55 -8.19 9.29
C THR A 149 19.84 -9.40 10.19
N GLY A 150 20.69 -10.32 9.76
CA GLY A 150 21.09 -11.45 10.59
C GLY A 150 21.63 -11.01 11.97
N ARG A 151 22.37 -9.90 12.00
CA ARG A 151 22.94 -9.34 13.25
C ARG A 151 21.87 -8.74 14.16
N GLU A 152 20.92 -8.02 13.60
CA GLU A 152 19.78 -7.48 14.35
C GLU A 152 18.88 -8.60 14.89
N LEU A 153 18.72 -9.68 14.14
CA LEU A 153 17.98 -10.86 14.57
C LEU A 153 18.68 -11.58 15.74
N GLU A 154 20.01 -11.72 15.68
CA GLU A 154 20.80 -12.28 16.79
C GLU A 154 20.65 -11.42 18.05
N VAL A 155 20.77 -10.10 17.94
CA VAL A 155 20.58 -9.18 19.05
C VAL A 155 19.16 -9.28 19.61
N LEU A 156 18.14 -9.32 18.76
CA LEU A 156 16.74 -9.44 19.16
C LEU A 156 16.47 -10.75 19.93
N LYS A 157 17.03 -11.88 19.48
CA LYS A 157 16.94 -13.16 20.21
C LYS A 157 17.50 -13.07 21.63
N MET A 158 18.60 -12.34 21.82
CA MET A 158 19.23 -12.15 23.15
C MET A 158 18.42 -11.16 24.01
N VAL A 159 17.86 -10.11 23.39
CA VAL A 159 16.93 -9.18 24.03
C VAL A 159 15.71 -9.94 24.56
N ALA A 160 15.14 -10.84 23.79
CA ALA A 160 13.99 -11.66 24.18
C ALA A 160 14.31 -12.64 25.31
N LYS A 161 15.58 -13.03 25.48
CA LYS A 161 16.09 -13.81 26.62
C LYS A 161 16.38 -12.95 27.87
N GLY A 162 16.07 -11.63 27.83
CA GLY A 162 16.27 -10.70 28.96
C GLY A 162 17.70 -10.19 29.13
N MET A 163 18.63 -10.48 28.20
CA MET A 163 20.04 -10.09 28.34
C MET A 163 20.25 -8.58 28.22
N GLY A 164 21.04 -7.99 29.09
CA GLY A 164 21.45 -6.58 29.02
C GLY A 164 22.47 -6.30 27.88
N ASN A 165 22.60 -5.01 27.48
CA ASN A 165 23.48 -4.65 26.36
C ASN A 165 24.95 -5.07 26.60
N LYS A 166 25.43 -5.00 27.86
CA LYS A 166 26.79 -5.47 28.21
C LYS A 166 26.97 -6.96 28.01
N GLU A 167 25.97 -7.75 28.38
CA GLU A 167 25.99 -9.22 28.24
C GLU A 167 25.93 -9.62 26.76
N ILE A 168 25.09 -8.93 25.97
CA ILE A 168 25.00 -9.11 24.51
C ILE A 168 26.33 -8.74 23.88
N ALA A 169 26.94 -7.63 24.26
CA ALA A 169 28.22 -7.16 23.76
C ALA A 169 29.32 -8.20 23.99
N ALA A 170 29.43 -8.71 25.23
CA ALA A 170 30.38 -9.77 25.57
C ALA A 170 30.16 -11.05 24.76
N LYS A 171 28.89 -11.48 24.62
CA LYS A 171 28.53 -12.71 23.90
C LYS A 171 28.78 -12.63 22.40
N LEU A 172 28.61 -11.45 21.82
CA LEU A 172 28.79 -11.20 20.39
C LEU A 172 30.18 -10.67 20.05
N ASN A 173 31.04 -10.45 21.06
CA ASN A 173 32.38 -9.87 20.93
C ASN A 173 32.41 -8.55 20.16
N ILE A 174 31.53 -7.60 20.56
CA ILE A 174 31.41 -6.26 20.00
C ILE A 174 31.29 -5.22 21.11
N ALA A 175 31.43 -3.94 20.77
CA ALA A 175 31.29 -2.85 21.73
C ALA A 175 29.81 -2.69 22.17
N GLU A 176 29.58 -2.30 23.45
CA GLU A 176 28.24 -2.06 23.97
C GLU A 176 27.48 -0.97 23.16
N VAL A 177 28.21 0.04 22.67
CA VAL A 177 27.63 1.08 21.82
C VAL A 177 27.08 0.50 20.50
N THR A 178 27.75 -0.51 19.95
CA THR A 178 27.28 -1.21 18.74
C THR A 178 26.00 -2.00 19.01
N VAL A 179 25.87 -2.64 20.18
CA VAL A 179 24.64 -3.31 20.61
C VAL A 179 23.50 -2.30 20.74
N LYS A 180 23.74 -1.13 21.37
CA LYS A 180 22.73 -0.06 21.47
C LYS A 180 22.24 0.38 20.09
N LEU A 181 23.15 0.51 19.11
CA LEU A 181 22.79 0.85 17.73
C LEU A 181 21.91 -0.23 17.09
N HIS A 182 22.29 -1.51 17.22
CA HIS A 182 21.47 -2.61 16.71
C HIS A 182 20.09 -2.66 17.36
N VAL A 183 20.01 -2.45 18.67
CA VAL A 183 18.72 -2.38 19.37
C VAL A 183 17.86 -1.24 18.83
N SER A 184 18.44 -0.04 18.66
CA SER A 184 17.71 1.09 18.05
C SER A 184 17.15 0.73 16.67
N HIS A 185 17.97 0.17 15.79
CA HIS A 185 17.53 -0.26 14.46
C HIS A 185 16.43 -1.33 14.51
N VAL A 186 16.51 -2.25 15.48
CA VAL A 186 15.46 -3.25 15.71
C VAL A 186 14.13 -2.58 16.10
N LEU A 187 14.18 -1.62 17.03
CA LEU A 187 12.99 -0.88 17.46
C LEU A 187 12.34 -0.14 16.28
N ASP A 188 13.16 0.56 15.49
CA ASP A 188 12.71 1.31 14.31
C ASP A 188 12.09 0.37 13.26
N LYS A 189 12.77 -0.74 12.92
CA LYS A 189 12.31 -1.71 11.92
C LYS A 189 11.04 -2.46 12.34
N LEU A 190 10.88 -2.75 13.64
CA LEU A 190 9.67 -3.38 14.18
C LEU A 190 8.55 -2.39 14.46
N ASN A 191 8.84 -1.08 14.40
CA ASN A 191 7.95 0.04 14.75
C ASN A 191 7.40 -0.13 16.17
N VAL A 192 8.30 -0.22 17.15
CA VAL A 192 8.00 -0.39 18.58
C VAL A 192 8.79 0.61 19.42
N ARG A 193 8.31 0.89 20.64
CA ARG A 193 8.86 1.97 21.50
C ARG A 193 10.02 1.54 22.38
N ASP A 194 10.02 0.28 22.79
CA ASP A 194 11.02 -0.22 23.73
C ASP A 194 11.37 -1.68 23.48
N ARG A 195 12.41 -2.15 24.19
CA ARG A 195 12.95 -3.51 24.04
C ARG A 195 11.99 -4.62 24.47
N THR A 196 11.09 -4.34 25.41
CA THR A 196 10.11 -5.29 25.90
C THR A 196 9.02 -5.48 24.86
N GLU A 197 8.59 -4.37 24.27
CA GLU A 197 7.65 -4.37 23.15
C GLU A 197 8.26 -5.07 21.92
N ALA A 198 9.56 -4.86 21.64
CA ALA A 198 10.27 -5.53 20.55
C ALA A 198 10.30 -7.06 20.74
N ALA A 199 10.63 -7.54 21.94
CA ALA A 199 10.64 -8.97 22.26
C ALA A 199 9.24 -9.58 22.11
N THR A 200 8.21 -8.92 22.65
CA THR A 200 6.82 -9.38 22.59
C THR A 200 6.30 -9.40 21.15
N ALA A 201 6.57 -8.35 20.37
CA ALA A 201 6.17 -8.26 18.97
C ALA A 201 6.86 -9.34 18.13
N ALA A 202 8.15 -9.58 18.36
CA ALA A 202 8.92 -10.59 17.64
C ALA A 202 8.39 -12.01 17.87
N LEU A 203 8.04 -12.35 19.12
CA LEU A 203 7.42 -13.64 19.47
C LEU A 203 6.03 -13.78 18.84
N ARG A 204 5.18 -12.75 19.00
CA ARG A 204 3.81 -12.78 18.48
C ARG A 204 3.77 -12.84 16.94
N ARG A 205 4.72 -12.21 16.24
CA ARG A 205 4.85 -12.25 14.78
C ARG A 205 5.59 -13.49 14.25
N GLY A 206 6.08 -14.37 15.13
CA GLY A 206 6.84 -15.57 14.73
C GLY A 206 8.23 -15.27 14.16
N ILE A 207 8.78 -14.06 14.39
CA ILE A 207 10.14 -13.68 13.94
C ILE A 207 11.21 -14.45 14.73
N ILE A 208 10.94 -14.71 16.00
CA ILE A 208 11.77 -15.53 16.90
C ILE A 208 10.89 -16.51 17.66
N SER A 209 11.49 -17.64 18.08
CA SER A 209 10.94 -18.58 19.06
C SER A 209 11.83 -18.61 20.30
N LEU A 210 11.23 -18.77 21.49
CA LEU A 210 11.97 -19.09 22.72
C LEU A 210 12.05 -20.63 22.79
N GLU A 211 13.22 -21.14 22.44
CA GLU A 211 13.62 -22.51 22.79
C GLU A 211 14.21 -22.52 24.20
#